data_b04516294e3d13f80e5f7b807843cc46
#
_entry.id   b04516294e3d13f80e5f7b807843cc46
#
_cell.length_a   1.000
_cell.length_b   1.000
_cell.length_c   1.000
_cell.angle_alpha   90.00
_cell.angle_beta   90.00
_cell.angle_gamma   90.00
#
_symmetry.space_group_name_H-M   'P 1'
#
loop_
_entity.id
_entity.type
_entity.pdbx_description
1 polymer ?
#
loop_
_entity_poly.entity_id
_entity_poly.type
_entity_poly.pdbx_seq_one_letter_code
_entity_poly.pdbx_strand_id
1 'polypeptide(L)'
;MNTHRARALVLALCATAGMLFVSAPSAQAFAPVDIVHTEKVKVGPYNLTVGFSKWPLRANQSLDFTFAPDGGIKGRSGTLSMSLAGRQSGMGGPGGGGGGAGGGGMGGQLARHPRKLSVWGLDVQSLSTAGKWNFTFTIKGSQGTGTGTLKNIPVLSQPGPPYAVSWTVCTLPPVGGLIALLTVAWRRHRPGRRTAALSY
;
A
#
# COMPACT_ATOMS: atom_id res chain seq x y z
N MET A 1 -26.47 -34.80 32.12
CA MET A 1 -26.50 -34.00 30.87
C MET A 1 -26.39 -35.01 29.71
N ASN A 2 -27.46 -35.21 28.95
CA ASN A 2 -27.56 -36.35 28.03
C ASN A 2 -26.56 -36.25 26.87
N THR A 3 -25.72 -37.29 26.73
CA THR A 3 -24.68 -37.40 25.69
C THR A 3 -25.22 -37.23 24.28
N HIS A 4 -26.48 -37.54 24.05
CA HIS A 4 -27.16 -37.36 22.76
C HIS A 4 -27.36 -35.85 22.39
N ARG A 5 -27.65 -34.99 23.39
CA ARG A 5 -27.80 -33.52 23.16
C ARG A 5 -26.45 -32.87 22.87
N ALA A 6 -25.38 -33.31 23.51
CA ALA A 6 -24.04 -32.80 23.25
C ALA A 6 -23.54 -33.17 21.84
N ARG A 7 -23.83 -34.41 21.38
CA ARG A 7 -23.47 -34.86 20.02
C ARG A 7 -24.26 -34.10 18.93
N ALA A 8 -25.56 -33.81 19.17
CA ALA A 8 -26.38 -33.05 18.24
C ALA A 8 -25.89 -31.60 18.12
N LEU A 9 -25.46 -30.95 19.21
CA LEU A 9 -24.91 -29.60 19.19
C LEU A 9 -23.58 -29.52 18.44
N VAL A 10 -22.69 -30.52 18.62
CA VAL A 10 -21.42 -30.56 17.88
C VAL A 10 -21.63 -30.75 16.39
N LEU A 11 -22.55 -31.63 16.00
CA LEU A 11 -22.88 -31.85 14.59
C LEU A 11 -23.53 -30.62 13.94
N ALA A 12 -24.38 -29.90 14.64
CA ALA A 12 -24.97 -28.66 14.16
C ALA A 12 -23.91 -27.54 13.99
N LEU A 13 -22.95 -27.45 14.91
CA LEU A 13 -21.86 -26.48 14.83
C LEU A 13 -20.91 -26.75 13.67
N CYS A 14 -20.59 -28.02 13.43
CA CYS A 14 -19.78 -28.44 12.28
C CYS A 14 -20.50 -28.20 10.93
N ALA A 15 -21.82 -28.40 10.87
CA ALA A 15 -22.59 -28.14 9.65
C ALA A 15 -22.68 -26.66 9.31
N THR A 16 -22.82 -25.78 10.31
CA THR A 16 -22.81 -24.32 10.09
C THR A 16 -21.43 -23.78 9.72
N ALA A 17 -20.36 -24.33 10.30
CA ALA A 17 -18.99 -23.97 9.90
C ALA A 17 -18.65 -24.40 8.46
N GLY A 18 -19.17 -25.57 8.02
CA GLY A 18 -18.98 -26.07 6.64
C GLY A 18 -19.66 -25.21 5.58
N MET A 19 -20.82 -24.60 5.87
CA MET A 19 -21.54 -23.73 4.91
C MET A 19 -20.87 -22.37 4.68
N LEU A 20 -20.03 -21.90 5.58
CA LEU A 20 -19.30 -20.63 5.43
C LEU A 20 -18.15 -20.70 4.41
N PHE A 21 -17.69 -21.90 4.04
CA PHE A 21 -16.60 -22.09 3.07
C PHE A 21 -17.04 -22.23 1.61
N VAL A 22 -18.33 -22.36 1.32
CA VAL A 22 -18.82 -22.71 -0.04
C VAL A 22 -19.07 -21.50 -0.93
N SER A 23 -18.99 -20.27 -0.43
CA SER A 23 -19.33 -19.07 -1.20
C SER A 23 -18.21 -18.02 -1.28
N ALA A 24 -16.94 -18.44 -1.26
CA ALA A 24 -15.88 -17.53 -1.66
C ALA A 24 -15.99 -17.31 -3.18
N PRO A 25 -16.35 -16.10 -3.67
CA PRO A 25 -16.27 -15.81 -5.09
C PRO A 25 -14.85 -16.08 -5.53
N SER A 26 -14.68 -16.81 -6.64
CA SER A 26 -13.36 -17.01 -7.24
C SER A 26 -12.73 -15.63 -7.43
N ALA A 27 -11.69 -15.33 -6.67
CA ALA A 27 -10.92 -14.11 -6.85
C ALA A 27 -10.37 -14.16 -8.28
N GLN A 28 -10.89 -13.32 -9.17
CA GLN A 28 -10.34 -13.18 -10.50
C GLN A 28 -8.96 -12.53 -10.34
N ALA A 29 -7.92 -13.36 -10.32
CA ALA A 29 -6.54 -12.93 -10.17
C ALA A 29 -6.05 -12.02 -11.32
N PHE A 30 -6.87 -11.81 -12.36
CA PHE A 30 -6.50 -11.09 -13.57
C PHE A 30 -7.56 -10.08 -14.02
N ALA A 31 -8.05 -9.25 -13.10
CA ALA A 31 -8.85 -8.10 -13.51
C ALA A 31 -8.01 -7.18 -14.44
N PRO A 32 -8.56 -6.72 -15.58
CA PRO A 32 -7.87 -5.77 -16.44
C PRO A 32 -7.43 -4.53 -15.66
N VAL A 33 -6.28 -3.96 -16.03
CA VAL A 33 -5.85 -2.69 -15.43
C VAL A 33 -6.74 -1.59 -15.96
N ASP A 34 -7.51 -0.97 -15.06
CA ASP A 34 -8.31 0.20 -15.38
C ASP A 34 -7.41 1.45 -15.34
N ILE A 35 -7.26 2.13 -16.49
CA ILE A 35 -6.44 3.33 -16.61
C ILE A 35 -7.35 4.55 -16.60
N VAL A 36 -7.26 5.33 -15.53
CA VAL A 36 -8.09 6.53 -15.31
C VAL A 36 -7.44 7.82 -15.79
N HIS A 37 -6.11 7.82 -15.98
CA HIS A 37 -5.36 8.99 -16.44
C HIS A 37 -4.17 8.56 -17.28
N THR A 38 -3.82 9.37 -18.30
CA THR A 38 -2.67 9.12 -19.16
C THR A 38 -1.87 10.38 -19.42
N GLU A 39 -0.54 10.25 -19.45
CA GLU A 39 0.40 11.28 -19.82
C GLU A 39 1.27 10.79 -20.98
N LYS A 40 1.67 11.70 -21.86
CA LYS A 40 2.56 11.38 -22.98
C LYS A 40 3.92 12.00 -22.76
N VAL A 41 4.97 11.23 -23.00
CA VAL A 41 6.36 11.70 -22.91
C VAL A 41 7.15 11.25 -24.12
N LYS A 42 7.95 12.17 -24.69
CA LYS A 42 8.89 11.85 -25.76
C LYS A 42 10.18 11.31 -25.18
N VAL A 43 10.58 10.12 -25.58
CA VAL A 43 11.76 9.39 -25.11
C VAL A 43 12.71 9.19 -26.29
N GLY A 44 13.44 10.22 -26.65
CA GLY A 44 14.26 10.24 -27.87
C GLY A 44 13.39 10.05 -29.13
N PRO A 45 13.62 8.99 -29.93
CA PRO A 45 12.83 8.71 -31.13
C PRO A 45 11.46 8.08 -30.84
N TYR A 46 11.18 7.73 -29.56
CA TYR A 46 9.96 7.03 -29.16
C TYR A 46 8.99 7.99 -28.47
N ASN A 47 7.68 7.82 -28.73
CA ASN A 47 6.64 8.38 -27.89
C ASN A 47 6.18 7.30 -26.93
N LEU A 48 6.06 7.64 -25.65
CA LEU A 48 5.63 6.75 -24.58
C LEU A 48 4.36 7.31 -23.95
N THR A 49 3.31 6.49 -23.90
CA THR A 49 2.11 6.80 -23.13
C THR A 49 2.23 6.13 -21.77
N VAL A 50 2.17 6.94 -20.70
CA VAL A 50 2.19 6.52 -19.30
C VAL A 50 0.76 6.53 -18.79
N GLY A 51 0.26 5.38 -18.35
CA GLY A 51 -1.08 5.24 -17.79
C GLY A 51 -1.04 5.02 -16.28
N PHE A 52 -2.00 5.61 -15.59
CA PHE A 52 -2.17 5.56 -14.14
C PHE A 52 -3.51 4.95 -13.79
N SER A 53 -3.53 3.97 -12.91
CA SER A 53 -4.78 3.33 -12.44
C SER A 53 -5.53 4.17 -11.40
N LYS A 54 -4.90 5.22 -10.87
CA LYS A 54 -5.52 6.16 -9.92
C LYS A 54 -5.06 7.57 -10.22
N TRP A 55 -5.97 8.53 -10.11
CA TRP A 55 -5.69 9.95 -10.26
C TRP A 55 -6.64 10.79 -9.41
N PRO A 56 -6.17 11.85 -8.75
CA PRO A 56 -4.77 12.26 -8.57
C PRO A 56 -3.96 11.26 -7.75
N LEU A 57 -2.64 11.24 -7.96
CA LEU A 57 -1.74 10.35 -7.24
C LEU A 57 -1.65 10.77 -5.76
N ARG A 58 -1.57 9.78 -4.86
CA ARG A 58 -1.40 10.01 -3.42
C ARG A 58 -0.28 9.14 -2.86
N ALA A 59 0.45 9.70 -1.89
CA ALA A 59 1.51 8.96 -1.20
C ALA A 59 0.95 7.73 -0.48
N ASN A 60 1.74 6.66 -0.44
CA ASN A 60 1.41 5.39 0.21
C ASN A 60 0.12 4.72 -0.28
N GLN A 61 -0.37 5.13 -1.46
CA GLN A 61 -1.50 4.49 -2.10
C GLN A 61 -1.00 3.53 -3.18
N SER A 62 -1.48 2.29 -3.14
CA SER A 62 -1.19 1.30 -4.18
C SER A 62 -1.84 1.70 -5.49
N LEU A 63 -1.09 1.67 -6.55
CA LEU A 63 -1.52 1.98 -7.92
C LEU A 63 -0.72 1.16 -8.93
N ASP A 64 -1.27 1.04 -10.12
CA ASP A 64 -0.58 0.40 -11.24
C ASP A 64 -0.19 1.45 -12.26
N PHE A 65 0.98 1.25 -12.84
CA PHE A 65 1.48 2.03 -13.95
C PHE A 65 1.54 1.16 -15.21
N THR A 66 1.12 1.72 -16.33
CA THR A 66 1.34 1.13 -17.65
C THR A 66 2.20 2.05 -18.50
N PHE A 67 3.10 1.46 -19.28
CA PHE A 67 4.03 2.18 -20.16
C PHE A 67 3.91 1.58 -21.56
N ALA A 68 3.25 2.31 -22.43
CA ALA A 68 2.95 1.89 -23.81
C ALA A 68 3.73 2.74 -24.80
N PRO A 69 4.87 2.26 -25.35
CA PRO A 69 5.53 2.93 -26.45
C PRO A 69 4.75 2.76 -27.74
N ASP A 70 4.73 3.78 -28.59
CA ASP A 70 4.13 3.69 -29.92
C ASP A 70 4.78 2.54 -30.70
N GLY A 71 3.95 1.71 -31.33
CA GLY A 71 4.39 0.49 -32.03
C GLY A 71 4.68 -0.69 -31.10
N GLY A 72 4.35 -0.60 -29.78
CA GLY A 72 4.42 -1.69 -28.82
C GLY A 72 5.82 -1.95 -28.26
N ILE A 73 5.93 -2.99 -27.43
CA ILE A 73 7.15 -3.31 -26.66
C ILE A 73 8.04 -4.37 -27.31
N LYS A 74 7.59 -5.00 -28.41
CA LYS A 74 8.33 -6.07 -29.07
C LYS A 74 9.66 -5.56 -29.64
N GLY A 75 10.76 -6.24 -29.35
CA GLY A 75 12.10 -5.87 -29.78
C GLY A 75 12.67 -4.60 -29.11
N ARG A 76 12.07 -4.18 -28.00
CA ARG A 76 12.52 -3.03 -27.22
C ARG A 76 12.79 -3.42 -25.79
N SER A 77 13.68 -2.69 -25.12
CA SER A 77 13.89 -2.74 -23.68
C SER A 77 13.82 -1.34 -23.10
N GLY A 78 13.43 -1.22 -21.86
CA GLY A 78 13.33 0.07 -21.19
C GLY A 78 13.78 0.00 -19.75
N THR A 79 14.18 1.14 -19.23
CA THR A 79 14.42 1.36 -17.81
C THR A 79 13.63 2.57 -17.33
N LEU A 80 13.20 2.54 -16.09
CA LEU A 80 12.53 3.64 -15.43
C LEU A 80 13.33 4.04 -14.19
N SER A 81 13.47 5.34 -13.96
CA SER A 81 13.96 5.90 -12.71
C SER A 81 12.94 6.93 -12.23
N MET A 82 12.53 6.81 -10.96
CA MET A 82 11.59 7.72 -10.32
C MET A 82 12.30 8.47 -9.20
N SER A 83 12.19 9.79 -9.18
CA SER A 83 12.80 10.65 -8.16
C SER A 83 11.89 11.79 -7.75
N LEU A 84 12.01 12.23 -6.50
CA LEU A 84 11.33 13.43 -6.02
C LEU A 84 12.04 14.66 -6.59
N ALA A 85 11.28 15.59 -7.19
CA ALA A 85 11.83 16.84 -7.73
C ALA A 85 12.49 17.66 -6.60
N GLY A 86 13.70 18.15 -6.85
CA GLY A 86 14.47 18.91 -5.86
C GLY A 86 15.31 18.09 -4.89
N ARG A 87 15.16 16.76 -4.87
CA ARG A 87 16.08 15.88 -4.16
C ARG A 87 17.06 15.31 -5.18
N GLN A 88 18.32 15.72 -5.14
CA GLN A 88 19.38 15.06 -5.91
C GLN A 88 19.36 13.59 -5.53
N SER A 89 19.36 12.72 -6.52
CA SER A 89 19.57 11.29 -6.33
C SER A 89 20.96 11.13 -5.68
N GLY A 90 20.98 11.01 -4.35
CA GLY A 90 22.19 10.70 -3.62
C GLY A 90 22.76 9.41 -4.22
N MET A 91 24.00 9.46 -4.58
CA MET A 91 24.84 8.38 -5.13
C MET A 91 24.62 7.12 -4.31
N GLY A 92 23.68 6.28 -4.78
CA GLY A 92 23.47 4.96 -4.21
C GLY A 92 24.70 4.14 -4.47
N GLY A 93 25.39 3.73 -3.41
CA GLY A 93 26.54 2.85 -3.46
C GLY A 93 26.20 1.53 -4.19
N PRO A 94 27.21 0.84 -4.77
CA PRO A 94 27.05 -0.41 -5.48
C PRO A 94 26.75 -1.52 -4.47
N GLY A 95 25.51 -1.95 -4.38
CA GLY A 95 25.15 -3.11 -3.57
C GLY A 95 23.80 -2.98 -2.88
N GLY A 96 22.74 -3.42 -3.53
CA GLY A 96 21.43 -3.46 -2.89
C GLY A 96 20.31 -3.86 -3.84
N GLY A 97 20.33 -5.10 -4.32
CA GLY A 97 19.14 -5.78 -4.77
C GLY A 97 18.26 -6.04 -3.56
N GLY A 98 17.14 -5.35 -3.42
CA GLY A 98 16.17 -5.56 -2.36
C GLY A 98 15.04 -4.56 -2.51
N GLY A 99 13.86 -5.01 -2.90
CA GLY A 99 12.65 -4.22 -2.88
C GLY A 99 12.32 -3.76 -1.46
N GLY A 100 12.73 -2.55 -1.10
CA GLY A 100 12.50 -1.89 0.17
C GLY A 100 12.20 -0.43 -0.06
N ALA A 101 11.03 0.02 0.38
CA ALA A 101 10.59 1.40 0.41
C ALA A 101 11.47 2.23 1.33
N GLY A 102 12.50 2.85 0.82
CA GLY A 102 13.35 3.77 1.55
C GLY A 102 14.05 4.73 0.61
N GLY A 103 13.58 5.96 0.52
CA GLY A 103 14.26 7.23 0.22
C GLY A 103 15.32 7.37 -0.87
N GLY A 104 15.54 6.40 -1.71
CA GLY A 104 16.45 6.44 -2.86
C GLY A 104 15.66 6.18 -4.12
N GLY A 105 16.05 6.79 -5.25
CA GLY A 105 15.34 6.71 -6.51
C GLY A 105 14.94 5.29 -6.84
N MET A 106 13.64 5.03 -6.96
CA MET A 106 13.12 3.78 -7.46
C MET A 106 13.43 3.69 -8.95
N GLY A 107 14.16 2.70 -9.37
CA GLY A 107 14.46 2.49 -10.78
C GLY A 107 14.78 1.04 -11.08
N GLY A 108 14.46 0.62 -12.30
CA GLY A 108 14.71 -0.75 -12.71
C GLY A 108 14.37 -0.96 -14.18
N GLN A 109 14.68 -2.16 -14.66
CA GLN A 109 14.29 -2.58 -16.00
C GLN A 109 12.77 -2.74 -16.06
N LEU A 110 12.16 -2.20 -17.15
CA LEU A 110 10.73 -2.30 -17.39
C LEU A 110 10.37 -3.75 -17.77
N ALA A 111 9.60 -4.38 -16.93
CA ALA A 111 8.99 -5.68 -17.21
C ALA A 111 7.63 -5.53 -17.90
N ARG A 112 7.16 -6.59 -18.56
CA ARG A 112 5.78 -6.65 -19.04
C ARG A 112 4.80 -6.56 -17.86
N HIS A 113 3.76 -5.79 -18.04
CA HIS A 113 2.72 -5.69 -17.01
C HIS A 113 2.00 -7.04 -16.86
N PRO A 114 1.91 -7.64 -15.65
CA PRO A 114 1.37 -9.00 -15.48
C PRO A 114 -0.09 -9.12 -15.93
N ARG A 115 -0.89 -8.05 -15.78
CA ARG A 115 -2.30 -8.01 -16.19
C ARG A 115 -2.54 -7.45 -17.60
N LYS A 116 -1.50 -6.96 -18.30
CA LYS A 116 -1.56 -6.42 -19.67
C LYS A 116 -0.25 -6.64 -20.41
N LEU A 117 -0.03 -7.84 -20.88
CA LEU A 117 1.24 -8.29 -21.48
C LEU A 117 1.70 -7.52 -22.73
N SER A 118 0.83 -6.71 -23.34
CA SER A 118 1.16 -5.88 -24.50
C SER A 118 1.92 -4.59 -24.17
N VAL A 119 2.04 -4.24 -22.90
CA VAL A 119 2.73 -3.03 -22.40
C VAL A 119 3.70 -3.38 -21.30
N TRP A 120 4.65 -2.49 -21.03
CA TRP A 120 5.40 -2.54 -19.79
C TRP A 120 4.58 -1.94 -18.64
N GLY A 121 4.94 -2.26 -17.41
CA GLY A 121 4.27 -1.65 -16.28
C GLY A 121 4.82 -2.09 -14.93
N LEU A 122 4.32 -1.42 -13.91
CA LEU A 122 4.55 -1.75 -12.51
C LEU A 122 3.20 -2.09 -11.88
N ASP A 123 3.09 -3.30 -11.38
CA ASP A 123 1.92 -3.76 -10.64
C ASP A 123 2.11 -3.50 -9.13
N VAL A 124 1.07 -2.97 -8.50
CA VAL A 124 1.05 -2.71 -7.04
C VAL A 124 2.25 -1.86 -6.57
N GLN A 125 2.46 -0.71 -7.22
CA GLN A 125 3.50 0.23 -6.83
C GLN A 125 2.93 1.34 -5.93
N SER A 126 3.71 1.81 -4.95
CA SER A 126 3.36 2.99 -4.15
C SER A 126 4.49 4.03 -4.16
N LEU A 127 4.11 5.30 -4.12
CA LEU A 127 5.03 6.41 -3.96
C LEU A 127 5.04 6.80 -2.47
N SER A 128 6.20 6.77 -1.84
CA SER A 128 6.32 6.89 -0.38
C SER A 128 6.08 8.30 0.17
N THR A 129 6.24 9.33 -0.66
CA THR A 129 6.27 10.72 -0.19
C THR A 129 5.43 11.61 -1.11
N ALA A 130 4.65 12.51 -0.52
CA ALA A 130 3.97 13.57 -1.25
C ALA A 130 4.98 14.59 -1.82
N GLY A 131 4.64 15.18 -2.95
CA GLY A 131 5.47 16.16 -3.63
C GLY A 131 5.42 16.03 -5.15
N LYS A 132 6.33 16.67 -5.83
CA LYS A 132 6.46 16.59 -7.29
C LYS A 132 7.47 15.49 -7.65
N TRP A 133 7.05 14.54 -8.47
CA TRP A 133 7.89 13.42 -8.88
C TRP A 133 8.29 13.55 -10.35
N ASN A 134 9.49 13.07 -10.67
CA ASN A 134 10.01 12.95 -12.03
C ASN A 134 10.16 11.46 -12.37
N PHE A 135 9.65 11.07 -13.53
CA PHE A 135 9.79 9.73 -14.09
C PHE A 135 10.68 9.81 -15.31
N THR A 136 11.89 9.30 -15.21
CA THR A 136 12.85 9.27 -16.30
C THR A 136 12.87 7.88 -16.95
N PHE A 137 12.57 7.84 -18.23
CA PHE A 137 12.55 6.64 -19.04
C PHE A 137 13.75 6.61 -19.97
N THR A 138 14.37 5.45 -20.12
CA THR A 138 15.34 5.18 -21.17
C THR A 138 14.84 3.98 -21.97
N ILE A 139 14.67 4.13 -23.27
CA ILE A 139 14.19 3.07 -24.17
C ILE A 139 15.27 2.78 -25.21
N LYS A 140 15.55 1.49 -25.40
CA LYS A 140 16.44 0.96 -26.44
C LYS A 140 15.62 0.10 -27.40
N GLY A 141 15.81 0.31 -28.70
CA GLY A 141 15.12 -0.44 -29.73
C GLY A 141 15.76 -0.21 -31.11
N SER A 142 15.08 -0.63 -32.19
CA SER A 142 15.59 -0.53 -33.54
C SER A 142 15.91 0.90 -34.01
N GLN A 143 15.27 1.92 -33.46
CA GLN A 143 15.51 3.33 -33.75
C GLN A 143 16.61 3.96 -32.87
N GLY A 144 17.35 3.15 -32.10
CA GLY A 144 18.40 3.60 -31.19
C GLY A 144 17.97 3.66 -29.73
N THR A 145 18.74 4.39 -28.95
CA THR A 145 18.46 4.63 -27.51
C THR A 145 17.95 6.06 -27.35
N GLY A 146 16.86 6.19 -26.59
CA GLY A 146 16.31 7.49 -26.24
C GLY A 146 16.08 7.60 -24.73
N THR A 147 16.17 8.83 -24.21
CA THR A 147 15.83 9.17 -22.83
C THR A 147 14.80 10.29 -22.83
N GLY A 148 13.86 10.21 -21.91
CA GLY A 148 12.83 11.23 -21.73
C GLY A 148 12.33 11.26 -20.29
N THR A 149 11.93 12.43 -19.81
CA THR A 149 11.49 12.61 -18.44
C THR A 149 10.11 13.25 -18.40
N LEU A 150 9.18 12.58 -17.73
CA LEU A 150 7.91 13.13 -17.33
C LEU A 150 8.12 13.86 -15.99
N LYS A 151 8.04 15.21 -16.04
CA LYS A 151 8.43 16.06 -14.91
C LYS A 151 7.24 16.53 -14.08
N ASN A 152 7.48 16.76 -12.79
CA ASN A 152 6.56 17.44 -11.88
C ASN A 152 5.19 16.78 -11.72
N ILE A 153 5.12 15.47 -11.76
CA ILE A 153 3.89 14.73 -11.47
C ILE A 153 3.50 14.96 -10.02
N PRO A 154 2.32 15.58 -9.75
CA PRO A 154 1.91 15.88 -8.39
C PRO A 154 1.46 14.61 -7.66
N VAL A 155 2.05 14.37 -6.51
CA VAL A 155 1.64 13.32 -5.57
C VAL A 155 1.15 14.00 -4.30
N LEU A 156 -0.12 13.87 -4.02
CA LEU A 156 -0.77 14.44 -2.85
C LEU A 156 -0.40 13.67 -1.57
N SER A 157 -0.69 14.24 -0.42
CA SER A 157 -0.53 13.56 0.87
C SER A 157 -1.37 12.29 0.94
N GLN A 158 -0.93 11.36 1.80
CA GLN A 158 -1.64 10.13 2.08
C GLN A 158 -3.10 10.41 2.48
N PRO A 159 -4.09 9.66 1.97
CA PRO A 159 -5.46 9.77 2.43
C PRO A 159 -5.58 9.24 3.85
N GLY A 160 -6.34 9.93 4.67
CA GLY A 160 -6.59 9.53 6.06
C GLY A 160 -6.42 10.68 7.04
N PRO A 161 -6.83 10.48 8.30
CA PRO A 161 -6.63 11.47 9.34
C PRO A 161 -5.14 11.63 9.65
N PRO A 162 -4.71 12.80 10.13
CA PRO A 162 -3.35 13.01 10.59
C PRO A 162 -2.92 11.95 11.61
N TYR A 163 -1.67 11.54 11.58
CA TYR A 163 -1.13 10.51 12.51
C TYR A 163 -1.45 10.82 13.96
N ALA A 164 -1.37 12.09 14.38
CA ALA A 164 -1.72 12.52 15.73
C ALA A 164 -3.15 12.12 16.13
N VAL A 165 -4.11 12.33 15.22
CA VAL A 165 -5.51 11.95 15.47
C VAL A 165 -5.67 10.45 15.55
N SER A 166 -5.02 9.70 14.65
CA SER A 166 -5.07 8.23 14.66
C SER A 166 -4.48 7.67 15.95
N TRP A 167 -3.35 8.18 16.39
CA TRP A 167 -2.71 7.75 17.65
C TRP A 167 -3.57 8.09 18.88
N THR A 168 -4.17 9.27 18.94
CA THR A 168 -5.05 9.64 20.08
C THR A 168 -6.27 8.74 20.16
N VAL A 169 -6.93 8.48 19.02
CA VAL A 169 -8.10 7.58 18.98
C VAL A 169 -7.73 6.15 19.38
N CYS A 170 -6.56 5.65 18.97
CA CYS A 170 -6.12 4.30 19.31
C CYS A 170 -5.61 4.15 20.76
N THR A 171 -5.03 5.21 21.35
CA THR A 171 -4.42 5.12 22.68
C THR A 171 -5.35 5.50 23.81
N LEU A 172 -6.29 6.43 23.59
CA LEU A 172 -7.21 6.89 24.64
C LEU A 172 -8.04 5.76 25.28
N PRO A 173 -8.68 4.84 24.55
CA PRO A 173 -9.48 3.79 25.18
C PRO A 173 -8.67 2.83 26.05
N PRO A 174 -7.53 2.27 25.62
CA PRO A 174 -6.75 1.37 26.48
C PRO A 174 -6.14 2.08 27.69
N VAL A 175 -5.66 3.32 27.53
CA VAL A 175 -5.13 4.10 28.67
C VAL A 175 -6.23 4.46 29.64
N GLY A 176 -7.39 4.91 29.16
CA GLY A 176 -8.55 5.20 30.01
C GLY A 176 -9.06 3.96 30.74
N GLY A 177 -9.12 2.83 30.05
CA GLY A 177 -9.47 1.54 30.65
C GLY A 177 -8.49 1.11 31.76
N LEU A 178 -7.19 1.26 31.53
CA LEU A 178 -6.16 0.95 32.52
C LEU A 178 -6.29 1.84 33.76
N ILE A 179 -6.47 3.15 33.59
CA ILE A 179 -6.68 4.10 34.68
C ILE A 179 -7.93 3.72 35.47
N ALA A 180 -9.03 3.38 34.82
CA ALA A 180 -10.25 2.95 35.46
C ALA A 180 -10.04 1.68 36.31
N LEU A 181 -9.35 0.68 35.77
CA LEU A 181 -9.02 -0.55 36.48
C LEU A 181 -8.14 -0.29 37.69
N LEU A 182 -7.11 0.54 37.55
CA LEU A 182 -6.23 0.91 38.67
C LEU A 182 -6.99 1.66 39.78
N THR A 183 -7.88 2.57 39.41
CA THR A 183 -8.70 3.30 40.41
C THR A 183 -9.66 2.39 41.16
N VAL A 184 -10.29 1.43 40.48
CA VAL A 184 -11.16 0.43 41.11
C VAL A 184 -10.36 -0.49 41.99
N ALA A 185 -9.20 -0.97 41.53
CA ALA A 185 -8.32 -1.80 42.35
C ALA A 185 -7.86 -1.06 43.61
N TRP A 186 -7.44 0.20 43.47
CA TRP A 186 -7.01 1.02 44.62
C TRP A 186 -8.14 1.28 45.62
N ARG A 187 -9.37 1.53 45.15
CA ARG A 187 -10.55 1.67 46.03
C ARG A 187 -10.86 0.38 46.78
N ARG A 188 -10.69 -0.79 46.17
CA ARG A 188 -10.90 -2.09 46.84
C ARG A 188 -9.84 -2.40 47.91
N HIS A 189 -8.62 -1.92 47.74
CA HIS A 189 -7.52 -2.15 48.68
C HIS A 189 -7.41 -1.11 49.79
N ARG A 190 -8.26 -0.06 49.81
CA ARG A 190 -8.30 0.86 50.93
C ARG A 190 -8.87 0.13 52.14
N PRO A 191 -8.09 -0.07 53.24
CA PRO A 191 -8.63 -0.65 54.47
C PRO A 191 -9.68 0.30 55.03
N GLY A 192 -10.91 -0.20 55.17
CA GLY A 192 -12.00 0.56 55.78
C GLY A 192 -11.53 1.04 57.17
N ARG A 193 -11.56 2.36 57.40
CA ARG A 193 -11.41 2.89 58.78
C ARG A 193 -12.55 2.28 59.58
N ARG A 194 -12.21 1.24 60.35
CA ARG A 194 -13.10 0.79 61.44
C ARG A 194 -13.24 1.96 62.40
N THR A 195 -14.37 2.62 62.38
CA THR A 195 -14.77 3.50 63.49
C THR A 195 -14.88 2.64 64.75
N ALA A 196 -13.88 2.74 65.63
CA ALA A 196 -13.97 2.18 66.96
C ALA A 196 -15.11 2.92 67.63
N ALA A 197 -16.24 2.22 67.82
CA ALA A 197 -17.30 2.69 68.71
C ALA A 197 -16.76 2.60 70.10
N LEU A 198 -16.51 3.72 70.76
CA LEU A 198 -16.26 3.82 72.15
C LEU A 198 -17.59 3.58 72.82
N SER A 199 -17.74 2.40 73.45
CA SER A 199 -18.81 2.12 74.41
C SER A 199 -18.41 2.67 75.77
N TYR A 200 -19.20 3.57 76.31
CA TYR A 200 -19.20 3.97 77.71
C TYR A 200 -20.21 3.10 78.46
#